data_cc9ce88ca4882f51a4f7a8d91c06302c
#
_entry.id   cc9ce88ca4882f51a4f7a8d91c06302c
#
_cell.length_a   1.000
_cell.length_b   1.000
_cell.length_c   1.000
_cell.angle_alpha   90.00
_cell.angle_beta   90.00
_cell.angle_gamma   90.00
#
_symmetry.space_group_name_H-M   'P 1'
#
loop_
_entity.id
_entity.type
_entity.pdbx_description
1 polymer ?
#
loop_
_entity_poly.entity_id
_entity_poly.type
_entity_poly.pdbx_seq_one_letter_code
_entity_poly.pdbx_strand_id
1 'polypeptide(L)'
;MAIECSGRAGRTGGPGGPGAPGPDGPPPARVVPLLALACGSSVATVYFAQPLLVTLGERFALDPALVGVIVTLTQLGYAAGLLLLVPLGDLLDRRRLVTGQLGLLALALLGVGLAPGAAALLVALAAVGLLAVVAQTMVATAAALTPPARRGRAVGTVTGGIVTGILLARAASGVLADLAGWRAVYLVSAAFTAVLALLLRRALPAVMRSEGPGGAPSERPGGSGGSYARWVASTVTLFAREPLLRIRGTLALLVFAAFSTLWTGVARPLSDPPWSLSSTAIGAFGLAGAAGALAAGVAGRWNDRGLARRTTGVGLAVLVLSWLPIGLTGRSLWALAAGAVLLDFAVQAVHVTNQTVIHAVRPEAGSRIIGGYMVFYSAGSALGALGSSLAHAAGGWPMVTALGAAFSLAALLLWAATLRTAPPVG
;
A
#
# COMPACT_ATOMS: atom_id res chain seq x y z
N MET A 1 -43.33 59.80 16.32
CA MET A 1 -43.31 60.62 15.07
C MET A 1 -42.81 59.74 13.96
N ALA A 2 -43.69 59.34 13.10
CA ALA A 2 -43.53 58.38 12.01
C ALA A 2 -42.63 58.95 10.89
N ILE A 3 -41.95 58.08 10.12
CA ILE A 3 -41.99 58.13 8.65
C ILE A 3 -41.56 56.73 8.14
N GLU A 4 -42.50 56.03 7.55
CA GLU A 4 -42.32 54.91 6.63
C GLU A 4 -41.66 55.42 5.32
N CYS A 5 -40.81 54.58 4.72
CA CYS A 5 -40.59 54.63 3.27
C CYS A 5 -40.48 53.18 2.72
N SER A 6 -41.57 52.81 2.07
CA SER A 6 -41.76 51.68 1.19
C SER A 6 -40.85 51.77 -0.05
N GLY A 7 -40.17 50.67 -0.42
CA GLY A 7 -39.41 50.53 -1.66
C GLY A 7 -39.56 49.13 -2.23
N ARG A 8 -40.62 48.93 -3.02
CA ARG A 8 -40.90 47.74 -3.86
C ARG A 8 -39.91 47.71 -5.03
N ALA A 9 -39.11 46.64 -5.15
CA ALA A 9 -38.36 46.39 -6.39
C ALA A 9 -38.61 44.95 -6.86
N GLY A 10 -38.99 44.84 -8.10
CA GLY A 10 -39.61 43.73 -8.76
C GLY A 10 -38.72 42.51 -8.95
N ARG A 11 -39.34 41.34 -8.80
CA ARG A 11 -38.86 40.09 -9.32
C ARG A 11 -39.12 39.99 -10.80
N THR A 12 -38.05 39.90 -11.61
CA THR A 12 -38.15 39.37 -12.97
C THR A 12 -37.54 37.98 -12.95
N GLY A 13 -38.39 36.94 -12.92
CA GLY A 13 -38.00 35.57 -13.09
C GLY A 13 -37.69 35.27 -14.55
N GLY A 14 -36.44 34.96 -14.87
CA GLY A 14 -36.04 34.33 -16.12
C GLY A 14 -36.03 32.80 -15.94
N PRO A 15 -36.39 31.98 -16.96
CA PRO A 15 -36.36 30.53 -16.86
C PRO A 15 -34.92 30.02 -16.73
N GLY A 16 -34.59 29.44 -15.58
CA GLY A 16 -33.30 28.81 -15.34
C GLY A 16 -33.11 27.58 -16.21
N GLY A 17 -32.17 27.66 -17.13
CA GLY A 17 -31.59 26.48 -17.76
C GLY A 17 -30.92 25.58 -16.71
N PRO A 18 -30.70 24.27 -16.99
CA PRO A 18 -30.05 23.38 -16.04
C PRO A 18 -28.66 23.90 -15.70
N GLY A 19 -28.54 24.47 -14.49
CA GLY A 19 -27.29 25.05 -14.00
C GLY A 19 -26.19 24.00 -13.95
N ALA A 20 -25.03 24.36 -14.48
CA ALA A 20 -23.83 23.60 -14.25
C ALA A 20 -23.65 23.36 -12.73
N PRO A 21 -23.30 22.16 -12.28
CA PRO A 21 -23.11 21.88 -10.87
C PRO A 21 -22.06 22.84 -10.31
N GLY A 22 -22.46 23.63 -9.31
CA GLY A 22 -21.57 24.50 -8.57
C GLY A 22 -20.47 23.70 -7.86
N PRO A 23 -19.38 24.35 -7.40
CA PRO A 23 -18.24 23.69 -6.77
C PRO A 23 -18.59 22.89 -5.51
N ASP A 24 -19.79 23.06 -4.96
CA ASP A 24 -20.28 22.38 -3.75
C ASP A 24 -21.18 21.17 -4.01
N GLY A 25 -21.33 20.73 -5.25
CA GLY A 25 -22.11 19.54 -5.59
C GLY A 25 -21.41 18.25 -5.18
N PRO A 26 -22.17 17.18 -4.78
CA PRO A 26 -21.56 15.89 -4.50
C PRO A 26 -20.79 15.41 -5.74
N PRO A 27 -19.60 14.75 -5.55
CA PRO A 27 -18.85 14.20 -6.66
C PRO A 27 -19.76 13.27 -7.46
N PRO A 28 -19.61 13.19 -8.80
CA PRO A 28 -20.40 12.28 -9.61
C PRO A 28 -20.36 10.88 -8.96
N ALA A 29 -21.51 10.25 -8.75
CA ALA A 29 -21.63 8.99 -7.99
C ALA A 29 -20.66 7.88 -8.45
N ARG A 30 -20.10 8.01 -9.64
CA ARG A 30 -19.17 7.05 -10.26
C ARG A 30 -17.68 7.31 -9.97
N VAL A 31 -17.29 8.48 -9.44
CA VAL A 31 -15.87 8.84 -9.27
C VAL A 31 -15.22 8.07 -8.12
N VAL A 32 -15.88 7.97 -6.97
CA VAL A 32 -15.31 7.27 -5.80
C VAL A 32 -15.12 5.78 -6.06
N PRO A 33 -16.07 5.02 -6.63
CA PRO A 33 -15.87 3.62 -7.02
C PRO A 33 -14.76 3.45 -8.06
N LEU A 34 -14.65 4.37 -9.02
CA LEU A 34 -13.60 4.32 -10.04
C LEU A 34 -12.21 4.56 -9.43
N LEU A 35 -12.09 5.50 -8.48
CA LEU A 35 -10.87 5.70 -7.70
C LEU A 35 -10.52 4.46 -6.86
N ALA A 36 -11.52 3.80 -6.25
CA ALA A 36 -11.31 2.57 -5.49
C ALA A 36 -10.78 1.43 -6.37
N LEU A 37 -11.37 1.24 -7.56
CA LEU A 37 -10.92 0.24 -8.52
C LEU A 37 -9.50 0.54 -9.02
N ALA A 38 -9.21 1.78 -9.39
CA ALA A 38 -7.89 2.19 -9.85
C ALA A 38 -6.83 2.09 -8.74
N CYS A 39 -7.21 2.43 -7.51
CA CYS A 39 -6.36 2.32 -6.34
C CYS A 39 -5.98 0.86 -6.05
N GLY A 40 -6.98 -0.02 -6.01
CA GLY A 40 -6.78 -1.44 -5.80
C GLY A 40 -5.94 -2.09 -6.90
N SER A 41 -6.23 -1.80 -8.17
CA SER A 41 -5.46 -2.33 -9.30
C SER A 41 -4.01 -1.85 -9.30
N SER A 42 -3.75 -0.58 -8.94
CA SER A 42 -2.39 -0.05 -8.85
C SER A 42 -1.57 -0.73 -7.76
N VAL A 43 -2.15 -0.92 -6.56
CA VAL A 43 -1.46 -1.62 -5.47
C VAL A 43 -1.26 -3.10 -5.78
N ALA A 44 -2.21 -3.74 -6.46
CA ALA A 44 -2.12 -5.14 -6.88
C ALA A 44 -0.84 -5.42 -7.70
N THR A 45 -0.40 -4.47 -8.53
CA THR A 45 0.79 -4.63 -9.39
C THR A 45 2.08 -4.93 -8.62
N VAL A 46 2.18 -4.47 -7.37
CA VAL A 46 3.33 -4.70 -6.49
C VAL A 46 3.43 -6.17 -6.05
N TYR A 47 2.31 -6.90 -6.08
CA TYR A 47 2.22 -8.28 -5.58
C TYR A 47 2.17 -9.33 -6.68
N PHE A 48 2.03 -8.95 -7.95
CA PHE A 48 1.91 -9.88 -9.06
C PHE A 48 3.09 -10.83 -9.23
N ALA A 49 4.30 -10.36 -8.93
CA ALA A 49 5.51 -11.16 -9.10
C ALA A 49 5.60 -12.33 -8.09
N GLN A 50 4.94 -12.26 -6.93
CA GLN A 50 5.14 -13.24 -5.86
C GLN A 50 4.83 -14.68 -6.25
N PRO A 51 3.66 -15.03 -6.83
CA PRO A 51 3.41 -16.39 -7.29
C PRO A 51 4.20 -16.79 -8.55
N LEU A 52 4.82 -15.81 -9.23
CA LEU A 52 5.55 -16.00 -10.48
C LEU A 52 7.08 -16.07 -10.29
N LEU A 53 7.57 -16.01 -9.05
CA LEU A 53 9.00 -15.86 -8.78
C LEU A 53 9.83 -17.02 -9.36
N VAL A 54 9.35 -18.25 -9.26
CA VAL A 54 10.03 -19.42 -9.82
C VAL A 54 10.09 -19.29 -11.34
N THR A 55 8.94 -19.06 -12.00
CA THR A 55 8.84 -18.88 -13.45
C THR A 55 9.71 -17.74 -13.98
N LEU A 56 9.73 -16.60 -13.28
CA LEU A 56 10.57 -15.46 -13.67
C LEU A 56 12.05 -15.75 -13.45
N GLY A 57 12.40 -16.41 -12.34
CA GLY A 57 13.78 -16.82 -12.05
C GLY A 57 14.33 -17.74 -13.14
N GLU A 58 13.59 -18.76 -13.51
CA GLU A 58 13.97 -19.71 -14.58
C GLU A 58 14.03 -19.03 -15.95
N ARG A 59 13.01 -18.24 -16.29
CA ARG A 59 12.92 -17.57 -17.60
C ARG A 59 14.05 -16.60 -17.88
N PHE A 60 14.56 -15.93 -16.85
CA PHE A 60 15.61 -14.94 -16.95
C PHE A 60 16.96 -15.45 -16.44
N ALA A 61 17.09 -16.75 -16.15
CA ALA A 61 18.29 -17.40 -15.63
C ALA A 61 18.87 -16.66 -14.41
N LEU A 62 18.01 -16.21 -13.50
CA LEU A 62 18.44 -15.56 -12.27
C LEU A 62 18.95 -16.60 -11.29
N ASP A 63 20.04 -16.26 -10.58
CA ASP A 63 20.51 -17.09 -9.49
C ASP A 63 19.37 -17.27 -8.46
N PRO A 64 19.05 -18.51 -8.04
CA PRO A 64 18.02 -18.79 -7.05
C PRO A 64 18.15 -17.98 -5.76
N ALA A 65 19.38 -17.67 -5.35
CA ALA A 65 19.66 -16.81 -4.20
C ALA A 65 19.26 -15.35 -4.40
N LEU A 66 19.13 -14.91 -5.65
CA LEU A 66 18.85 -13.53 -6.02
C LEU A 66 17.43 -13.31 -6.56
N VAL A 67 16.59 -14.36 -6.68
CA VAL A 67 15.21 -14.21 -7.21
C VAL A 67 14.40 -13.20 -6.39
N GLY A 68 14.65 -13.10 -5.08
CA GLY A 68 14.01 -12.08 -4.21
C GLY A 68 14.30 -10.63 -4.61
N VAL A 69 15.35 -10.37 -5.42
CA VAL A 69 15.63 -9.03 -5.96
C VAL A 69 14.46 -8.47 -6.78
N ILE A 70 13.67 -9.33 -7.42
CA ILE A 70 12.44 -8.96 -8.15
C ILE A 70 11.48 -8.17 -7.23
N VAL A 71 11.17 -8.74 -6.07
CA VAL A 71 10.30 -8.09 -5.08
C VAL A 71 11.02 -6.93 -4.39
N THR A 72 12.29 -7.11 -4.07
CA THR A 72 13.13 -6.09 -3.41
C THR A 72 13.15 -4.78 -4.20
N LEU A 73 13.43 -4.83 -5.50
CA LEU A 73 13.47 -3.62 -6.34
C LEU A 73 12.10 -2.98 -6.51
N THR A 74 11.03 -3.78 -6.60
CA THR A 74 9.67 -3.26 -6.61
C THR A 74 9.36 -2.51 -5.31
N GLN A 75 9.75 -3.03 -4.16
CA GLN A 75 9.52 -2.41 -2.85
C GLN A 75 10.41 -1.18 -2.63
N LEU A 76 11.67 -1.20 -3.08
CA LEU A 76 12.54 -0.02 -3.03
C LEU A 76 12.03 1.07 -3.97
N GLY A 77 11.53 0.71 -5.15
CA GLY A 77 10.83 1.62 -6.04
C GLY A 77 9.62 2.27 -5.34
N TYR A 78 8.81 1.45 -4.66
CA TYR A 78 7.66 1.94 -3.90
C TYR A 78 8.08 2.91 -2.78
N ALA A 79 9.12 2.58 -2.02
CA ALA A 79 9.69 3.49 -1.01
C ALA A 79 10.15 4.82 -1.61
N ALA A 80 10.88 4.76 -2.73
CA ALA A 80 11.29 5.95 -3.46
C ALA A 80 10.09 6.77 -3.94
N GLY A 81 9.06 6.11 -4.46
CA GLY A 81 7.81 6.77 -4.88
C GLY A 81 7.10 7.48 -3.74
N LEU A 82 7.05 6.87 -2.55
CA LEU A 82 6.47 7.50 -1.35
C LEU A 82 7.20 8.79 -0.97
N LEU A 83 8.52 8.81 -1.09
CA LEU A 83 9.32 9.98 -0.76
C LEU A 83 9.28 11.04 -1.86
N LEU A 84 9.26 10.61 -3.13
CA LEU A 84 9.44 11.53 -4.27
C LEU A 84 8.11 11.92 -4.94
N LEU A 85 7.14 11.03 -5.09
CA LEU A 85 5.94 11.29 -5.86
C LEU A 85 4.73 11.71 -5.01
N VAL A 86 4.60 11.20 -3.78
CA VAL A 86 3.47 11.56 -2.93
C VAL A 86 3.44 13.07 -2.60
N PRO A 87 4.58 13.72 -2.28
CA PRO A 87 4.60 15.16 -2.05
C PRO A 87 4.16 16.02 -3.24
N LEU A 88 4.32 15.51 -4.46
CA LEU A 88 3.87 16.23 -5.66
C LEU A 88 2.34 16.41 -5.69
N GLY A 89 1.59 15.58 -4.94
CA GLY A 89 0.14 15.72 -4.78
C GLY A 89 -0.31 17.03 -4.14
N ASP A 90 0.57 17.68 -3.38
CA ASP A 90 0.32 18.97 -2.75
C ASP A 90 0.76 20.15 -3.65
N LEU A 91 1.60 19.89 -4.65
CA LEU A 91 2.18 20.91 -5.54
C LEU A 91 1.51 20.97 -6.91
N LEU A 92 1.06 19.82 -7.42
CA LEU A 92 0.53 19.67 -8.77
C LEU A 92 -1.00 19.53 -8.76
N ASP A 93 -1.61 19.81 -9.91
CA ASP A 93 -3.01 19.48 -10.16
C ASP A 93 -3.24 17.97 -10.02
N ARG A 94 -4.09 17.56 -9.06
CA ARG A 94 -4.31 16.15 -8.72
C ARG A 94 -4.83 15.32 -9.88
N ARG A 95 -5.65 15.90 -10.77
CA ARG A 95 -6.12 15.19 -11.98
C ARG A 95 -4.95 14.84 -12.89
N ARG A 96 -4.08 15.82 -13.18
CA ARG A 96 -2.89 15.59 -14.03
C ARG A 96 -1.93 14.61 -13.38
N LEU A 97 -1.71 14.72 -12.07
CA LEU A 97 -0.82 13.84 -11.34
C LEU A 97 -1.31 12.40 -11.33
N VAL A 98 -2.57 12.14 -10.95
CA VAL A 98 -3.15 10.80 -10.92
C VAL A 98 -3.17 10.17 -12.31
N THR A 99 -3.65 10.89 -13.33
CA THR A 99 -3.73 10.34 -14.68
C THR A 99 -2.36 10.14 -15.32
N GLY A 100 -1.41 11.04 -15.05
CA GLY A 100 -0.02 10.92 -15.52
C GLY A 100 0.70 9.73 -14.87
N GLN A 101 0.58 9.59 -13.54
CA GLN A 101 1.17 8.43 -12.83
C GLN A 101 0.56 7.10 -13.29
N LEU A 102 -0.76 7.02 -13.51
CA LEU A 102 -1.39 5.81 -14.05
C LEU A 102 -0.93 5.52 -15.49
N GLY A 103 -0.77 6.54 -16.33
CA GLY A 103 -0.24 6.38 -17.68
C GLY A 103 1.19 5.85 -17.68
N LEU A 104 2.06 6.41 -16.82
CA LEU A 104 3.42 5.92 -16.63
C LEU A 104 3.46 4.50 -16.03
N LEU A 105 2.55 4.19 -15.08
CA LEU A 105 2.42 2.83 -14.53
C LEU A 105 2.03 1.82 -15.62
N ALA A 106 1.10 2.18 -16.49
CA ALA A 106 0.73 1.33 -17.63
C ALA A 106 1.93 1.09 -18.56
N LEU A 107 2.75 2.11 -18.83
CA LEU A 107 3.99 1.97 -19.61
C LEU A 107 5.04 1.11 -18.90
N ALA A 108 5.19 1.25 -17.58
CA ALA A 108 6.10 0.41 -16.79
C ALA A 108 5.65 -1.06 -16.81
N LEU A 109 4.34 -1.34 -16.67
CA LEU A 109 3.78 -2.68 -16.78
C LEU A 109 3.97 -3.27 -18.19
N LEU A 110 3.79 -2.47 -19.22
CA LEU A 110 4.10 -2.86 -20.60
C LEU A 110 5.58 -3.23 -20.74
N GLY A 111 6.47 -2.42 -20.14
CA GLY A 111 7.90 -2.69 -20.10
C GLY A 111 8.25 -4.00 -19.41
N VAL A 112 7.55 -4.37 -18.31
CA VAL A 112 7.72 -5.68 -17.67
C VAL A 112 7.28 -6.81 -18.62
N GLY A 113 6.09 -6.70 -19.23
CA GLY A 113 5.54 -7.73 -20.13
C GLY A 113 6.38 -7.95 -21.39
N LEU A 114 7.07 -6.91 -21.86
CA LEU A 114 7.91 -6.94 -23.06
C LEU A 114 9.41 -7.08 -22.74
N ALA A 115 9.81 -7.26 -21.47
CA ALA A 115 11.20 -7.31 -21.07
C ALA A 115 12.01 -8.36 -21.85
N PRO A 116 13.09 -7.96 -22.55
CA PRO A 116 13.92 -8.86 -23.33
C PRO A 116 14.93 -9.63 -22.46
N GLY A 117 15.25 -9.13 -21.25
CA GLY A 117 16.24 -9.72 -20.34
C GLY A 117 16.05 -9.26 -18.91
N ALA A 118 16.81 -9.86 -17.99
CA ALA A 118 16.72 -9.64 -16.55
C ALA A 118 16.86 -8.15 -16.15
N ALA A 119 17.83 -7.44 -16.70
CA ALA A 119 18.05 -6.03 -16.37
C ALA A 119 16.83 -5.16 -16.73
N ALA A 120 16.24 -5.35 -17.91
CA ALA A 120 15.05 -4.63 -18.34
C ALA A 120 13.84 -4.97 -17.44
N LEU A 121 13.67 -6.24 -17.08
CA LEU A 121 12.65 -6.70 -16.13
C LEU A 121 12.78 -5.97 -14.79
N LEU A 122 13.98 -5.98 -14.22
CA LEU A 122 14.23 -5.42 -12.88
C LEU A 122 14.03 -3.90 -12.85
N VAL A 123 14.49 -3.19 -13.88
CA VAL A 123 14.27 -1.73 -14.02
C VAL A 123 12.78 -1.43 -14.16
N ALA A 124 12.06 -2.18 -15.02
CA ALA A 124 10.63 -1.98 -15.20
C ALA A 124 9.84 -2.27 -13.90
N LEU A 125 10.21 -3.31 -13.14
CA LEU A 125 9.59 -3.62 -11.85
C LEU A 125 9.87 -2.55 -10.78
N ALA A 126 11.09 -1.99 -10.76
CA ALA A 126 11.38 -0.83 -9.90
C ALA A 126 10.50 0.38 -10.27
N ALA A 127 10.29 0.62 -11.58
CA ALA A 127 9.40 1.68 -12.05
C ALA A 127 7.93 1.40 -11.71
N VAL A 128 7.46 0.14 -11.79
CA VAL A 128 6.13 -0.26 -11.31
C VAL A 128 5.98 0.06 -9.83
N GLY A 129 6.94 -0.32 -9.00
CA GLY A 129 6.94 0.02 -7.58
C GLY A 129 6.84 1.53 -7.35
N LEU A 130 7.74 2.31 -7.99
CA LEU A 130 7.79 3.77 -7.90
C LEU A 130 6.44 4.42 -8.22
N LEU A 131 5.74 3.92 -9.24
CA LEU A 131 4.50 4.53 -9.75
C LEU A 131 3.24 3.99 -9.06
N ALA A 132 3.28 2.80 -8.45
CA ALA A 132 2.16 2.23 -7.72
C ALA A 132 1.71 3.07 -6.51
N VAL A 133 2.56 3.98 -6.04
CA VAL A 133 2.21 4.97 -4.99
C VAL A 133 1.10 5.93 -5.40
N VAL A 134 0.70 5.95 -6.67
CA VAL A 134 -0.48 6.69 -7.15
C VAL A 134 -1.72 6.36 -6.32
N ALA A 135 -1.79 5.17 -5.72
CA ALA A 135 -2.83 4.78 -4.78
C ALA A 135 -2.97 5.77 -3.61
N GLN A 136 -1.86 6.26 -3.06
CA GLN A 136 -1.89 7.24 -1.95
C GLN A 136 -2.44 8.59 -2.43
N THR A 137 -2.07 9.01 -3.64
CA THR A 137 -2.60 10.22 -4.27
C THR A 137 -4.11 10.10 -4.54
N MET A 138 -4.60 8.90 -4.91
CA MET A 138 -6.03 8.64 -5.14
C MET A 138 -6.84 8.68 -3.84
N VAL A 139 -6.32 8.16 -2.73
CA VAL A 139 -6.96 8.27 -1.40
C VAL A 139 -7.09 9.75 -1.01
N ALA A 140 -6.02 10.54 -1.16
CA ALA A 140 -6.06 11.98 -0.89
C ALA A 140 -7.01 12.74 -1.83
N THR A 141 -7.10 12.31 -3.09
CA THR A 141 -8.03 12.87 -4.08
C THR A 141 -9.49 12.60 -3.71
N ALA A 142 -9.81 11.38 -3.28
CA ALA A 142 -11.15 11.02 -2.82
C ALA A 142 -11.57 11.85 -1.60
N ALA A 143 -10.64 12.06 -0.66
CA ALA A 143 -10.88 12.92 0.51
C ALA A 143 -11.19 14.37 0.12
N ALA A 144 -10.45 14.91 -0.86
CA ALA A 144 -10.61 16.30 -1.31
C ALA A 144 -11.87 16.53 -2.12
N LEU A 145 -12.32 15.51 -2.89
CA LEU A 145 -13.54 15.59 -3.71
C LEU A 145 -14.83 15.46 -2.89
N THR A 146 -14.74 15.04 -1.63
CA THR A 146 -15.92 14.65 -0.86
C THR A 146 -16.17 15.63 0.29
N PRO A 147 -17.42 16.12 0.47
CA PRO A 147 -17.80 16.96 1.59
C PRO A 147 -17.45 16.34 2.94
N PRO A 148 -17.14 17.15 3.97
CA PRO A 148 -16.67 16.65 5.28
C PRO A 148 -17.54 15.55 5.88
N ALA A 149 -18.86 15.68 5.78
CA ALA A 149 -19.84 14.71 6.32
C ALA A 149 -19.76 13.31 5.66
N ARG A 150 -19.23 13.19 4.45
CA ARG A 150 -19.13 11.92 3.69
C ARG A 150 -17.68 11.50 3.43
N ARG A 151 -16.69 12.31 3.83
CA ARG A 151 -15.27 12.08 3.56
C ARG A 151 -14.79 10.73 4.09
N GLY A 152 -15.17 10.36 5.31
CA GLY A 152 -14.80 9.07 5.90
C GLY A 152 -15.28 7.87 5.07
N ARG A 153 -16.52 7.94 4.54
CA ARG A 153 -17.05 6.87 3.67
C ARG A 153 -16.29 6.77 2.35
N ALA A 154 -15.98 7.90 1.71
CA ALA A 154 -15.25 7.91 0.45
C ALA A 154 -13.83 7.37 0.62
N VAL A 155 -13.09 7.83 1.63
CA VAL A 155 -11.75 7.32 1.98
C VAL A 155 -11.82 5.83 2.30
N GLY A 156 -12.79 5.39 3.11
CA GLY A 156 -13.01 3.98 3.43
C GLY A 156 -13.27 3.12 2.19
N THR A 157 -14.05 3.61 1.23
CA THR A 157 -14.30 2.90 -0.04
C THR A 157 -13.02 2.73 -0.86
N VAL A 158 -12.22 3.80 -1.01
CA VAL A 158 -10.97 3.75 -1.78
C VAL A 158 -9.92 2.87 -1.08
N THR A 159 -9.80 2.96 0.24
CA THR A 159 -8.92 2.09 1.03
C THR A 159 -9.38 0.64 0.99
N GLY A 160 -10.69 0.39 0.99
CA GLY A 160 -11.25 -0.95 0.76
C GLY A 160 -10.84 -1.51 -0.59
N GLY A 161 -10.75 -0.67 -1.62
CA GLY A 161 -10.18 -1.03 -2.92
C GLY A 161 -8.73 -1.52 -2.82
N ILE A 162 -7.88 -0.84 -2.02
CA ILE A 162 -6.49 -1.28 -1.77
C ILE A 162 -6.48 -2.70 -1.19
N VAL A 163 -7.24 -2.94 -0.12
CA VAL A 163 -7.30 -4.25 0.55
C VAL A 163 -7.74 -5.33 -0.42
N THR A 164 -8.82 -5.08 -1.16
CA THR A 164 -9.32 -6.01 -2.19
C THR A 164 -8.28 -6.27 -3.27
N GLY A 165 -7.59 -5.22 -3.74
CA GLY A 165 -6.51 -5.33 -4.72
C GLY A 165 -5.37 -6.23 -4.24
N ILE A 166 -4.91 -6.06 -3.00
CA ILE A 166 -3.85 -6.89 -2.41
C ILE A 166 -4.29 -8.35 -2.31
N LEU A 167 -5.52 -8.60 -1.86
CA LEU A 167 -6.07 -9.95 -1.70
C LEU A 167 -6.17 -10.70 -3.03
N LEU A 168 -6.69 -10.03 -4.06
CA LEU A 168 -6.93 -10.64 -5.36
C LEU A 168 -5.67 -10.69 -6.23
N ALA A 169 -4.66 -9.86 -5.94
CA ALA A 169 -3.48 -9.72 -6.78
C ALA A 169 -2.78 -11.05 -7.06
N ARG A 170 -2.50 -11.82 -6.02
CA ARG A 170 -1.77 -13.08 -6.12
C ARG A 170 -2.60 -14.15 -6.85
N ALA A 171 -3.88 -14.27 -6.49
CA ALA A 171 -4.78 -15.23 -7.14
C ALA A 171 -4.99 -14.88 -8.62
N ALA A 172 -5.27 -13.62 -8.93
CA ALA A 172 -5.46 -13.16 -10.31
C ALA A 172 -4.20 -13.33 -11.17
N SER A 173 -3.02 -13.01 -10.62
CA SER A 173 -1.77 -13.17 -11.36
C SER A 173 -1.44 -14.65 -11.60
N GLY A 174 -1.70 -15.53 -10.61
CA GLY A 174 -1.51 -16.97 -10.78
C GLY A 174 -2.41 -17.55 -11.87
N VAL A 175 -3.72 -17.26 -11.82
CA VAL A 175 -4.69 -17.71 -12.82
C VAL A 175 -4.30 -17.22 -14.23
N LEU A 176 -3.98 -15.93 -14.35
CA LEU A 176 -3.64 -15.35 -15.65
C LEU A 176 -2.33 -15.92 -16.21
N ALA A 177 -1.38 -16.24 -15.33
CA ALA A 177 -0.12 -16.83 -15.71
C ALA A 177 -0.29 -18.28 -16.22
N ASP A 178 -1.11 -19.08 -15.57
CA ASP A 178 -1.37 -20.46 -15.99
C ASP A 178 -2.20 -20.51 -17.29
N LEU A 179 -3.11 -19.55 -17.52
CA LEU A 179 -3.94 -19.49 -18.72
C LEU A 179 -3.22 -18.93 -19.95
N ALA A 180 -2.39 -17.90 -19.78
CA ALA A 180 -1.84 -17.13 -20.91
C ALA A 180 -0.35 -16.76 -20.72
N GLY A 181 0.30 -17.33 -19.72
CA GLY A 181 1.69 -17.09 -19.39
C GLY A 181 1.93 -15.82 -18.58
N TRP A 182 3.08 -15.74 -17.92
CA TRP A 182 3.43 -14.66 -17.01
C TRP A 182 3.40 -13.26 -17.66
N ARG A 183 3.69 -13.16 -18.97
CA ARG A 183 3.63 -11.89 -19.69
C ARG A 183 2.22 -11.32 -19.73
N ALA A 184 1.21 -12.16 -19.88
CA ALA A 184 -0.18 -11.76 -19.94
C ALA A 184 -0.62 -11.02 -18.66
N VAL A 185 -0.08 -11.38 -17.50
CA VAL A 185 -0.37 -10.71 -16.24
C VAL A 185 -0.06 -9.21 -16.34
N TYR A 186 1.11 -8.89 -16.87
CA TYR A 186 1.57 -7.50 -16.97
C TYR A 186 0.94 -6.76 -18.15
N LEU A 187 0.77 -7.42 -19.30
CA LEU A 187 0.17 -6.80 -20.49
C LEU A 187 -1.32 -6.48 -20.30
N VAL A 188 -2.08 -7.41 -19.71
CA VAL A 188 -3.51 -7.19 -19.37
C VAL A 188 -3.63 -6.07 -18.33
N SER A 189 -2.76 -6.09 -17.32
CA SER A 189 -2.75 -5.04 -16.29
C SER A 189 -2.35 -3.67 -16.85
N ALA A 190 -1.43 -3.62 -17.83
CA ALA A 190 -1.06 -2.39 -18.53
C ALA A 190 -2.27 -1.81 -19.28
N ALA A 191 -2.96 -2.65 -20.08
CA ALA A 191 -4.15 -2.23 -20.80
C ALA A 191 -5.25 -1.76 -19.84
N PHE A 192 -5.52 -2.52 -18.79
CA PHE A 192 -6.51 -2.17 -17.78
C PHE A 192 -6.18 -0.83 -17.07
N THR A 193 -4.92 -0.63 -16.67
CA THR A 193 -4.45 0.62 -16.04
C THR A 193 -4.55 1.80 -17.00
N ALA A 194 -4.25 1.62 -18.29
CA ALA A 194 -4.41 2.65 -19.31
C ALA A 194 -5.89 3.05 -19.49
N VAL A 195 -6.79 2.09 -19.51
CA VAL A 195 -8.24 2.34 -19.57
C VAL A 195 -8.69 3.11 -18.33
N LEU A 196 -8.25 2.72 -17.13
CA LEU A 196 -8.57 3.45 -15.90
C LEU A 196 -8.03 4.87 -15.91
N ALA A 197 -6.81 5.10 -16.43
CA ALA A 197 -6.25 6.44 -16.60
C ALA A 197 -7.13 7.33 -17.50
N LEU A 198 -7.62 6.78 -18.63
CA LEU A 198 -8.52 7.48 -19.54
C LEU A 198 -9.88 7.78 -18.92
N LEU A 199 -10.46 6.80 -18.21
CA LEU A 199 -11.74 6.98 -17.51
C LEU A 199 -11.63 8.03 -16.41
N LEU A 200 -10.58 7.99 -15.58
CA LEU A 200 -10.33 8.98 -14.55
C LEU A 200 -10.03 10.36 -15.13
N ARG A 201 -9.31 10.43 -16.25
CA ARG A 201 -9.11 11.72 -16.95
C ARG A 201 -10.42 12.37 -17.39
N ARG A 202 -11.43 11.57 -17.76
CA ARG A 202 -12.76 12.09 -18.14
C ARG A 202 -13.65 12.38 -16.95
N ALA A 203 -13.53 11.59 -15.86
CA ALA A 203 -14.39 11.66 -14.68
C ALA A 203 -13.95 12.73 -13.67
N LEU A 204 -12.65 13.01 -13.56
CA LEU A 204 -12.13 14.00 -12.61
C LEU A 204 -12.32 15.44 -13.12
N PRO A 205 -12.67 16.41 -12.25
CA PRO A 205 -12.79 17.82 -12.59
C PRO A 205 -11.51 18.39 -13.23
N ALA A 206 -11.67 19.37 -14.11
CA ALA A 206 -10.55 19.92 -14.89
C ALA A 206 -9.50 20.65 -14.05
N VAL A 207 -9.89 21.21 -12.91
CA VAL A 207 -8.99 21.92 -11.98
C VAL A 207 -9.23 21.41 -10.58
N MET A 208 -8.24 20.71 -10.03
CA MET A 208 -8.23 20.22 -8.65
C MET A 208 -7.00 20.77 -7.93
N ARG A 209 -7.07 22.03 -7.49
CA ARG A 209 -6.03 22.59 -6.63
C ARG A 209 -6.16 22.07 -5.21
N SER A 210 -5.03 21.80 -4.57
CA SER A 210 -4.99 21.49 -3.15
C SER A 210 -5.32 22.78 -2.38
N GLU A 211 -6.45 22.83 -1.69
CA GLU A 211 -6.70 23.82 -0.66
C GLU A 211 -5.94 23.41 0.58
N GLY A 212 -5.13 24.32 1.13
CA GLY A 212 -4.44 24.10 2.40
C GLY A 212 -5.42 23.88 3.56
N PRO A 213 -4.96 23.35 4.72
CA PRO A 213 -5.78 23.23 5.90
C PRO A 213 -6.36 24.58 6.27
N GLY A 214 -7.70 24.71 6.22
CA GLY A 214 -8.40 25.94 6.57
C GLY A 214 -9.00 26.74 5.42
N GLY A 215 -9.03 26.19 4.17
CA GLY A 215 -9.68 26.86 3.04
C GLY A 215 -8.92 28.09 2.49
N ALA A 216 -7.76 28.41 3.03
CA ALA A 216 -6.88 29.40 2.46
C ALA A 216 -6.19 28.85 1.19
N PRO A 217 -6.08 29.63 0.09
CA PRO A 217 -5.23 29.26 -1.02
C PRO A 217 -3.84 28.96 -0.43
N SER A 218 -3.32 27.73 -0.67
CA SER A 218 -1.97 27.43 -0.23
C SER A 218 -1.07 28.50 -0.79
N GLU A 219 -0.52 29.35 0.08
CA GLU A 219 0.52 30.30 -0.31
C GLU A 219 1.54 29.49 -1.08
N ARG A 220 1.72 29.82 -2.36
CA ARG A 220 2.83 29.25 -3.13
C ARG A 220 4.07 29.53 -2.31
N PRO A 221 4.80 28.49 -1.84
CA PRO A 221 6.14 28.75 -1.35
C PRO A 221 6.88 29.36 -2.53
N GLY A 222 7.05 30.66 -2.52
CA GLY A 222 7.74 31.38 -3.57
C GLY A 222 9.13 30.80 -3.73
N GLY A 223 9.42 30.32 -4.96
CA GLY A 223 10.78 29.98 -5.39
C GLY A 223 11.10 28.49 -5.39
N SER A 224 11.31 27.95 -6.61
CA SER A 224 12.28 26.90 -7.01
C SER A 224 12.62 25.77 -6.05
N GLY A 225 12.96 24.65 -6.55
CA GLY A 225 13.57 23.40 -5.99
C GLY A 225 13.89 23.25 -4.49
N GLY A 226 14.19 24.34 -3.79
CA GLY A 226 14.49 24.35 -2.36
C GLY A 226 13.28 24.06 -1.44
N SER A 227 12.05 24.23 -1.91
CA SER A 227 10.85 23.91 -1.12
C SER A 227 10.57 22.40 -1.09
N TYR A 228 10.72 21.74 -2.24
CA TYR A 228 10.50 20.28 -2.36
C TYR A 228 11.56 19.47 -1.59
N ALA A 229 12.85 19.79 -1.77
CA ALA A 229 13.92 19.14 -1.04
C ALA A 229 13.77 19.32 0.48
N ARG A 230 13.39 20.51 0.95
CA ARG A 230 13.08 20.75 2.37
C ARG A 230 11.89 19.94 2.86
N TRP A 231 10.88 19.71 2.03
CA TRP A 231 9.72 18.90 2.39
C TRP A 231 10.12 17.43 2.57
N VAL A 232 10.89 16.86 1.64
CA VAL A 232 11.43 15.49 1.75
C VAL A 232 12.35 15.38 2.97
N ALA A 233 13.28 16.33 3.16
CA ALA A 233 14.15 16.36 4.31
C ALA A 233 13.39 16.48 5.64
N SER A 234 12.26 17.20 5.65
CA SER A 234 11.43 17.34 6.85
C SER A 234 10.80 16.02 7.31
N THR A 235 10.46 15.12 6.37
CA THR A 235 9.95 13.78 6.69
C THR A 235 11.03 12.94 7.37
N VAL A 236 12.25 12.94 6.82
CA VAL A 236 13.39 12.23 7.42
C VAL A 236 13.72 12.81 8.79
N THR A 237 13.77 14.14 8.91
CA THR A 237 14.06 14.83 10.18
C THR A 237 13.01 14.54 11.25
N LEU A 238 11.73 14.42 10.85
CA LEU A 238 10.64 14.10 11.77
C LEU A 238 10.86 12.72 12.42
N PHE A 239 11.18 11.70 11.62
CA PHE A 239 11.48 10.36 12.12
C PHE A 239 12.79 10.31 12.91
N ALA A 240 13.80 11.13 12.56
CA ALA A 240 15.05 11.22 13.33
C ALA A 240 14.84 11.83 14.73
N ARG A 241 13.91 12.78 14.88
CA ARG A 241 13.69 13.51 16.12
C ARG A 241 12.67 12.88 17.06
N GLU A 242 11.65 12.17 16.52
CA GLU A 242 10.56 11.61 17.33
C GLU A 242 10.82 10.12 17.65
N PRO A 243 11.15 9.78 18.89
CA PRO A 243 11.46 8.40 19.28
C PRO A 243 10.32 7.42 19.00
N LEU A 244 9.07 7.84 19.25
CA LEU A 244 7.91 6.99 19.02
C LEU A 244 7.75 6.63 17.53
N LEU A 245 8.00 7.57 16.62
CA LEU A 245 7.95 7.32 15.19
C LEU A 245 9.04 6.32 14.75
N ARG A 246 10.25 6.43 15.30
CA ARG A 246 11.33 5.47 15.05
C ARG A 246 10.96 4.08 15.52
N ILE A 247 10.46 3.96 16.76
CA ILE A 247 10.05 2.67 17.33
C ILE A 247 8.96 2.03 16.46
N ARG A 248 7.90 2.77 16.13
CA ARG A 248 6.79 2.27 15.32
C ARG A 248 7.21 1.99 13.88
N GLY A 249 8.11 2.80 13.31
CA GLY A 249 8.74 2.55 12.01
C GLY A 249 9.57 1.27 12.01
N THR A 250 10.44 1.07 13.00
CA THR A 250 11.25 -0.15 13.12
C THR A 250 10.38 -1.38 13.35
N LEU A 251 9.29 -1.29 14.14
CA LEU A 251 8.32 -2.36 14.26
C LEU A 251 7.69 -2.69 12.91
N ALA A 252 7.30 -1.68 12.11
CA ALA A 252 6.79 -1.91 10.76
C ALA A 252 7.82 -2.60 9.87
N LEU A 253 9.08 -2.15 9.91
CA LEU A 253 10.16 -2.77 9.13
C LEU A 253 10.28 -4.27 9.47
N LEU A 254 10.35 -4.63 10.73
CA LEU A 254 10.51 -6.03 11.17
C LEU A 254 9.28 -6.89 10.84
N VAL A 255 8.08 -6.36 11.07
CA VAL A 255 6.81 -7.04 10.79
C VAL A 255 6.65 -7.31 9.29
N PHE A 256 6.98 -6.32 8.45
CA PHE A 256 6.88 -6.49 7.00
C PHE A 256 8.08 -7.23 6.39
N ALA A 257 9.22 -7.28 7.08
CA ALA A 257 10.29 -8.22 6.75
C ALA A 257 9.81 -9.68 6.95
N ALA A 258 9.19 -9.99 8.08
CA ALA A 258 8.60 -11.30 8.32
C ALA A 258 7.51 -11.66 7.30
N PHE A 259 6.59 -10.73 7.02
CA PHE A 259 5.55 -10.88 5.99
C PHE A 259 6.13 -11.20 4.61
N SER A 260 7.10 -10.41 4.17
CA SER A 260 7.70 -10.57 2.85
C SER A 260 8.59 -11.82 2.77
N THR A 261 9.19 -12.26 3.88
CA THR A 261 9.92 -13.53 3.97
C THR A 261 9.02 -14.71 3.64
N LEU A 262 7.79 -14.76 4.18
CA LEU A 262 6.83 -15.81 3.84
C LEU A 262 6.42 -15.72 2.36
N TRP A 263 5.86 -14.58 1.94
CA TRP A 263 5.21 -14.46 0.64
C TRP A 263 6.17 -14.47 -0.54
N THR A 264 7.46 -14.20 -0.32
CA THR A 264 8.50 -14.36 -1.34
C THR A 264 9.03 -15.79 -1.36
N GLY A 265 9.25 -16.39 -0.18
CA GLY A 265 9.87 -17.71 -0.06
C GLY A 265 8.95 -18.88 -0.34
N VAL A 266 7.63 -18.72 -0.12
CA VAL A 266 6.66 -19.82 -0.17
C VAL A 266 6.43 -20.39 -1.58
N ALA A 267 6.67 -19.60 -2.63
CA ALA A 267 6.45 -20.05 -4.00
C ALA A 267 7.27 -21.31 -4.34
N ARG A 268 8.54 -21.36 -3.91
CA ARG A 268 9.44 -22.45 -4.24
C ARG A 268 9.04 -23.77 -3.61
N PRO A 269 8.89 -23.92 -2.27
CA PRO A 269 8.47 -25.18 -1.68
C PRO A 269 7.08 -25.66 -2.12
N LEU A 270 6.25 -24.78 -2.68
CA LEU A 270 4.96 -25.14 -3.25
C LEU A 270 5.08 -25.58 -4.72
N SER A 271 6.03 -25.05 -5.48
CA SER A 271 6.30 -25.46 -6.85
C SER A 271 7.10 -26.75 -6.96
N ASP A 272 7.96 -27.04 -5.97
CA ASP A 272 8.80 -28.24 -5.93
C ASP A 272 8.02 -29.45 -5.38
N PRO A 273 8.48 -30.72 -5.62
CA PRO A 273 7.95 -31.89 -4.96
C PRO A 273 8.01 -31.76 -3.42
N PRO A 274 7.05 -32.32 -2.68
CA PRO A 274 5.97 -33.22 -3.12
C PRO A 274 4.72 -32.52 -3.66
N TRP A 275 4.65 -31.18 -3.58
CA TRP A 275 3.40 -30.45 -3.88
C TRP A 275 3.21 -30.15 -5.36
N SER A 276 4.23 -29.69 -6.06
CA SER A 276 4.22 -29.37 -7.50
C SER A 276 3.01 -28.54 -7.94
N LEU A 277 2.67 -27.50 -7.16
CA LEU A 277 1.48 -26.69 -7.37
C LEU A 277 1.67 -25.70 -8.54
N SER A 278 0.59 -25.47 -9.28
CA SER A 278 0.54 -24.44 -10.32
C SER A 278 0.58 -23.00 -9.74
N SER A 279 0.87 -22.01 -10.56
CA SER A 279 0.85 -20.59 -10.15
C SER A 279 -0.52 -20.17 -9.60
N THR A 280 -1.61 -20.71 -10.16
CA THR A 280 -2.99 -20.51 -9.65
C THR A 280 -3.12 -21.01 -8.21
N ALA A 281 -2.68 -22.24 -7.93
CA ALA A 281 -2.78 -22.82 -6.60
C ALA A 281 -1.92 -22.06 -5.58
N ILE A 282 -0.70 -21.67 -5.97
CA ILE A 282 0.19 -20.83 -5.15
C ILE A 282 -0.46 -19.46 -4.88
N GLY A 283 -1.01 -18.84 -5.92
CA GLY A 283 -1.70 -17.56 -5.81
C GLY A 283 -2.95 -17.63 -4.91
N ALA A 284 -3.65 -18.77 -4.89
CA ALA A 284 -4.82 -18.99 -4.05
C ALA A 284 -4.50 -18.95 -2.54
N PHE A 285 -3.29 -19.33 -2.13
CA PHE A 285 -2.83 -19.10 -0.74
C PHE A 285 -2.84 -17.63 -0.35
N GLY A 286 -2.70 -16.71 -1.33
CA GLY A 286 -2.85 -15.26 -1.10
C GLY A 286 -4.22 -14.86 -0.57
N LEU A 287 -5.26 -15.67 -0.80
CA LEU A 287 -6.60 -15.45 -0.23
C LEU A 287 -6.63 -15.66 1.29
N ALA A 288 -5.66 -16.38 1.85
CA ALA A 288 -5.49 -16.44 3.32
C ALA A 288 -5.33 -15.02 3.92
N GLY A 289 -4.77 -14.08 3.14
CA GLY A 289 -4.70 -12.66 3.51
C GLY A 289 -6.07 -11.99 3.75
N ALA A 290 -7.19 -12.61 3.32
CA ALA A 290 -8.53 -12.14 3.65
C ALA A 290 -8.75 -12.09 5.17
N ALA A 291 -8.14 -12.99 5.93
CA ALA A 291 -8.16 -12.95 7.39
C ALA A 291 -7.52 -11.66 7.95
N GLY A 292 -6.53 -11.10 7.26
CA GLY A 292 -5.93 -9.81 7.61
C GLY A 292 -6.94 -8.66 7.58
N ALA A 293 -7.86 -8.66 6.60
CA ALA A 293 -8.92 -7.65 6.55
C ALA A 293 -9.84 -7.71 7.78
N LEU A 294 -10.14 -8.92 8.28
CA LEU A 294 -10.90 -9.10 9.52
C LEU A 294 -10.13 -8.58 10.72
N ALA A 295 -8.81 -8.80 10.76
CA ALA A 295 -7.95 -8.30 11.83
C ALA A 295 -7.96 -6.77 11.92
N ALA A 296 -7.99 -6.08 10.79
CA ALA A 296 -8.06 -4.61 10.77
C ALA A 296 -9.30 -4.09 11.54
N GLY A 297 -10.45 -4.72 11.32
CA GLY A 297 -11.68 -4.37 12.04
C GLY A 297 -11.63 -4.68 13.54
N VAL A 298 -11.00 -5.79 13.94
CA VAL A 298 -10.82 -6.14 15.37
C VAL A 298 -9.84 -5.17 16.03
N ALA A 299 -8.70 -4.94 15.41
CA ALA A 299 -7.67 -4.04 15.91
C ALA A 299 -8.21 -2.60 16.06
N GLY A 300 -8.98 -2.11 15.08
CA GLY A 300 -9.64 -0.80 15.17
C GLY A 300 -10.49 -0.70 16.44
N ARG A 301 -11.41 -1.65 16.65
CA ARG A 301 -12.27 -1.65 17.85
C ARG A 301 -11.49 -1.71 19.17
N TRP A 302 -10.38 -2.43 19.21
CA TRP A 302 -9.55 -2.49 20.40
C TRP A 302 -8.78 -1.19 20.63
N ASN A 303 -8.32 -0.56 19.55
CA ASN A 303 -7.65 0.75 19.60
C ASN A 303 -8.61 1.84 20.11
N ASP A 304 -9.88 1.84 19.66
CA ASP A 304 -10.91 2.78 20.11
C ASP A 304 -11.21 2.63 21.62
N ARG A 305 -10.92 1.45 22.19
CA ARG A 305 -11.04 1.17 23.63
C ARG A 305 -9.75 1.46 24.42
N GLY A 306 -8.75 2.10 23.82
CA GLY A 306 -7.47 2.37 24.47
C GLY A 306 -6.56 1.14 24.61
N LEU A 307 -6.84 0.03 23.94
CA LEU A 307 -6.08 -1.23 24.05
C LEU A 307 -4.93 -1.37 23.05
N ALA A 308 -4.50 -0.28 22.41
CA ALA A 308 -3.46 -0.30 21.36
C ALA A 308 -2.17 -1.05 21.78
N ARG A 309 -1.76 -0.90 23.04
CA ARG A 309 -0.60 -1.60 23.59
C ARG A 309 -0.82 -3.12 23.63
N ARG A 310 -1.99 -3.58 24.10
CA ARG A 310 -2.35 -5.01 24.13
C ARG A 310 -2.47 -5.57 22.73
N THR A 311 -3.12 -4.86 21.81
CA THR A 311 -3.26 -5.23 20.41
C THR A 311 -1.89 -5.46 19.76
N THR A 312 -0.93 -4.53 19.97
CA THR A 312 0.44 -4.69 19.45
C THR A 312 1.10 -5.94 20.04
N GLY A 313 1.06 -6.14 21.37
CA GLY A 313 1.72 -7.28 22.01
C GLY A 313 1.14 -8.63 21.59
N VAL A 314 -0.20 -8.76 21.59
CA VAL A 314 -0.88 -9.98 21.12
C VAL A 314 -0.59 -10.25 19.65
N GLY A 315 -0.67 -9.20 18.79
CA GLY A 315 -0.35 -9.34 17.39
C GLY A 315 1.08 -9.83 17.14
N LEU A 316 2.07 -9.26 17.86
CA LEU A 316 3.46 -9.69 17.72
C LEU A 316 3.70 -11.12 18.26
N ALA A 317 3.03 -11.53 19.34
CA ALA A 317 3.10 -12.90 19.84
C ALA A 317 2.49 -13.89 18.83
N VAL A 318 1.32 -13.58 18.26
CA VAL A 318 0.70 -14.38 17.19
C VAL A 318 1.60 -14.45 15.97
N LEU A 319 2.28 -13.35 15.60
CA LEU A 319 3.23 -13.32 14.49
C LEU A 319 4.41 -14.29 14.71
N VAL A 320 4.97 -14.36 15.91
CA VAL A 320 6.01 -15.34 16.25
C VAL A 320 5.47 -16.76 16.17
N LEU A 321 4.30 -17.01 16.76
CA LEU A 321 3.69 -18.36 16.80
C LEU A 321 3.27 -18.86 15.42
N SER A 322 2.93 -17.96 14.47
CA SER A 322 2.55 -18.35 13.11
C SER A 322 3.63 -19.11 12.36
N TRP A 323 4.90 -18.94 12.72
CA TRP A 323 6.01 -19.63 12.09
C TRP A 323 6.10 -21.11 12.45
N LEU A 324 5.45 -21.55 13.54
CA LEU A 324 5.40 -22.97 13.90
C LEU A 324 4.64 -23.79 12.84
N PRO A 325 3.38 -23.48 12.50
CA PRO A 325 2.68 -24.20 11.44
C PRO A 325 3.28 -23.92 10.05
N ILE A 326 3.83 -22.71 9.77
CA ILE A 326 4.54 -22.40 8.52
C ILE A 326 5.75 -23.33 8.33
N GLY A 327 6.48 -23.64 9.40
CA GLY A 327 7.61 -24.58 9.34
C GLY A 327 7.22 -26.01 8.94
N LEU A 328 5.94 -26.37 9.09
CA LEU A 328 5.41 -27.70 8.72
C LEU A 328 4.92 -27.80 7.27
N THR A 329 5.21 -26.80 6.42
CA THR A 329 4.77 -26.74 5.01
C THR A 329 5.11 -28.03 4.23
N GLY A 330 6.28 -28.62 4.44
CA GLY A 330 6.66 -29.87 3.77
C GLY A 330 5.83 -31.09 4.16
N ARG A 331 5.02 -31.01 5.24
CA ARG A 331 4.17 -32.08 5.74
C ARG A 331 2.69 -31.83 5.54
N SER A 332 2.27 -30.55 5.50
CA SER A 332 0.84 -30.20 5.44
C SER A 332 0.62 -28.82 4.85
N LEU A 333 -0.14 -28.75 3.76
CA LEU A 333 -0.62 -27.50 3.19
C LEU A 333 -1.62 -26.78 4.12
N TRP A 334 -2.38 -27.52 4.92
CA TRP A 334 -3.28 -26.93 5.91
C TRP A 334 -2.52 -26.22 7.04
N ALA A 335 -1.35 -26.76 7.43
CA ALA A 335 -0.49 -26.08 8.39
C ALA A 335 0.04 -24.77 7.81
N LEU A 336 0.47 -24.75 6.55
CA LEU A 336 0.85 -23.53 5.87
C LEU A 336 -0.32 -22.53 5.80
N ALA A 337 -1.52 -22.96 5.40
CA ALA A 337 -2.70 -22.10 5.31
C ALA A 337 -3.05 -21.47 6.67
N ALA A 338 -3.06 -22.29 7.74
CA ALA A 338 -3.29 -21.80 9.10
C ALA A 338 -2.21 -20.78 9.53
N GLY A 339 -0.94 -21.08 9.26
CA GLY A 339 0.16 -20.18 9.55
C GLY A 339 0.10 -18.88 8.79
N ALA A 340 -0.23 -18.91 7.49
CA ALA A 340 -0.42 -17.73 6.66
C ALA A 340 -1.58 -16.85 7.16
N VAL A 341 -2.71 -17.46 7.53
CA VAL A 341 -3.86 -16.75 8.14
C VAL A 341 -3.45 -16.06 9.44
N LEU A 342 -2.75 -16.75 10.33
CA LEU A 342 -2.28 -16.18 11.60
C LEU A 342 -1.28 -15.04 11.37
N LEU A 343 -0.35 -15.23 10.42
CA LEU A 343 0.64 -14.22 10.07
C LEU A 343 -0.02 -12.96 9.52
N ASP A 344 -0.89 -13.09 8.53
CA ASP A 344 -1.55 -11.95 7.89
C ASP A 344 -2.48 -11.23 8.88
N PHE A 345 -3.19 -11.99 9.74
CA PHE A 345 -3.97 -11.42 10.83
C PHE A 345 -3.10 -10.59 11.78
N ALA A 346 -1.97 -11.14 12.24
CA ALA A 346 -1.05 -10.48 13.14
C ALA A 346 -0.42 -9.21 12.51
N VAL A 347 0.04 -9.32 11.27
CA VAL A 347 0.62 -8.21 10.51
C VAL A 347 -0.37 -7.06 10.40
N GLN A 348 -1.61 -7.32 10.00
CA GLN A 348 -2.62 -6.27 9.85
C GLN A 348 -3.05 -5.66 11.18
N ALA A 349 -3.18 -6.46 12.24
CA ALA A 349 -3.49 -5.94 13.57
C ALA A 349 -2.42 -4.96 14.06
N VAL A 350 -1.14 -5.32 13.93
CA VAL A 350 -0.01 -4.45 14.31
C VAL A 350 0.09 -3.24 13.40
N HIS A 351 -0.11 -3.42 12.08
CA HIS A 351 -0.04 -2.34 11.09
C HIS A 351 -1.08 -1.25 11.36
N VAL A 352 -2.35 -1.63 11.51
CA VAL A 352 -3.45 -0.69 11.81
C VAL A 352 -3.19 0.02 13.15
N THR A 353 -2.77 -0.71 14.17
CA THR A 353 -2.47 -0.14 15.47
C THR A 353 -1.30 0.86 15.40
N ASN A 354 -0.24 0.54 14.66
CA ASN A 354 0.87 1.46 14.45
C ASN A 354 0.40 2.75 13.77
N GLN A 355 -0.40 2.65 12.70
CA GLN A 355 -0.94 3.83 12.01
C GLN A 355 -1.81 4.69 12.94
N THR A 356 -2.67 4.08 13.74
CA THR A 356 -3.51 4.81 14.71
C THR A 356 -2.65 5.57 15.72
N VAL A 357 -1.64 4.91 16.28
CA VAL A 357 -0.77 5.50 17.31
C VAL A 357 0.09 6.63 16.74
N ILE A 358 0.71 6.45 15.57
CA ILE A 358 1.56 7.49 14.97
C ILE A 358 0.74 8.70 14.50
N HIS A 359 -0.49 8.48 14.01
CA HIS A 359 -1.36 9.57 13.60
C HIS A 359 -1.80 10.45 14.76
N ALA A 360 -1.96 9.88 15.95
CA ALA A 360 -2.32 10.62 17.16
C ALA A 360 -1.20 11.53 17.68
N VAL A 361 0.08 11.28 17.32
CA VAL A 361 1.23 12.08 17.81
C VAL A 361 1.25 13.48 17.21
N ARG A 362 1.01 13.62 15.92
CA ARG A 362 0.97 14.90 15.21
C ARG A 362 -0.07 14.87 14.09
N PRO A 363 -1.34 15.10 14.41
CA PRO A 363 -2.42 15.07 13.41
C PRO A 363 -2.20 16.05 12.25
N GLU A 364 -1.53 17.19 12.50
CA GLU A 364 -1.21 18.21 11.51
C GLU A 364 -0.17 17.76 10.46
N ALA A 365 0.65 16.76 10.77
CA ALA A 365 1.67 16.23 9.88
C ALA A 365 1.26 14.88 9.24
N GLY A 366 -0.03 14.53 9.28
CA GLY A 366 -0.57 13.21 8.99
C GLY A 366 -0.03 12.54 7.72
N SER A 367 -0.03 13.22 6.57
CA SER A 367 0.45 12.64 5.30
C SER A 367 1.96 12.33 5.33
N ARG A 368 2.76 13.21 5.94
CA ARG A 368 4.23 13.02 6.08
C ARG A 368 4.57 11.87 7.01
N ILE A 369 3.86 11.76 8.13
CA ILE A 369 4.05 10.69 9.09
C ILE A 369 3.70 9.33 8.48
N ILE A 370 2.56 9.23 7.81
CA ILE A 370 2.15 8.00 7.15
C ILE A 370 3.14 7.66 6.02
N GLY A 371 3.54 8.64 5.20
CA GLY A 371 4.54 8.43 4.14
C GLY A 371 5.86 7.89 4.68
N GLY A 372 6.41 8.51 5.75
CA GLY A 372 7.62 8.03 6.39
C GLY A 372 7.48 6.63 7.00
N TYR A 373 6.36 6.33 7.66
CA TYR A 373 6.06 5.00 8.15
C TYR A 373 6.03 3.94 7.04
N MET A 374 5.42 4.27 5.89
CA MET A 374 5.36 3.38 4.73
C MET A 374 6.73 3.16 4.06
N VAL A 375 7.70 4.06 4.26
CA VAL A 375 9.10 3.81 3.84
C VAL A 375 9.71 2.67 4.67
N PHE A 376 9.50 2.65 5.99
CA PHE A 376 9.94 1.53 6.84
C PHE A 376 9.25 0.23 6.46
N TYR A 377 7.95 0.27 6.18
CA TYR A 377 7.18 -0.85 5.61
C TYR A 377 7.86 -1.42 4.37
N SER A 378 8.17 -0.57 3.38
CA SER A 378 8.76 -1.00 2.10
C SER A 378 10.18 -1.49 2.28
N ALA A 379 10.99 -0.83 3.11
CA ALA A 379 12.35 -1.28 3.43
C ALA A 379 12.34 -2.66 4.10
N GLY A 380 11.41 -2.89 5.04
CA GLY A 380 11.22 -4.20 5.66
C GLY A 380 10.81 -5.26 4.63
N SER A 381 9.85 -4.95 3.76
CA SER A 381 9.42 -5.86 2.70
C SER A 381 10.56 -6.20 1.74
N ALA A 382 11.40 -5.22 1.38
CA ALA A 382 12.58 -5.43 0.55
C ALA A 382 13.61 -6.34 1.24
N LEU A 383 13.89 -6.07 2.52
CA LEU A 383 14.81 -6.88 3.33
C LEU A 383 14.33 -8.33 3.46
N GLY A 384 13.04 -8.53 3.75
CA GLY A 384 12.44 -9.86 3.87
C GLY A 384 12.46 -10.63 2.55
N ALA A 385 12.20 -9.98 1.43
CA ALA A 385 12.21 -10.61 0.11
C ALA A 385 13.61 -11.10 -0.28
N LEU A 386 14.63 -10.24 -0.17
CA LEU A 386 16.01 -10.61 -0.45
C LEU A 386 16.50 -11.68 0.54
N GLY A 387 16.26 -11.44 1.84
CA GLY A 387 16.65 -12.37 2.90
C GLY A 387 16.03 -13.75 2.75
N SER A 388 14.78 -13.83 2.28
CA SER A 388 14.08 -15.10 2.01
C SER A 388 14.79 -15.95 0.96
N SER A 389 15.20 -15.34 -0.17
CA SER A 389 15.91 -16.05 -1.24
C SER A 389 17.31 -16.48 -0.80
N LEU A 390 18.04 -15.62 -0.11
CA LEU A 390 19.35 -15.95 0.45
C LEU A 390 19.25 -17.07 1.48
N ALA A 391 18.29 -17.02 2.40
CA ALA A 391 18.03 -18.05 3.37
C ALA A 391 17.65 -19.40 2.73
N HIS A 392 16.82 -19.35 1.67
CA HIS A 392 16.46 -20.54 0.92
C HIS A 392 17.68 -21.19 0.26
N ALA A 393 18.56 -20.39 -0.35
CA ALA A 393 19.79 -20.89 -0.96
C ALA A 393 20.76 -21.47 0.08
N ALA A 394 20.81 -20.91 1.30
CA ALA A 394 21.70 -21.37 2.37
C ALA A 394 21.26 -22.65 3.06
N GLY A 395 19.94 -22.89 3.23
CA GLY A 395 19.44 -24.01 4.03
C GLY A 395 17.98 -24.38 3.75
N GLY A 396 17.45 -24.03 2.58
CA GLY A 396 16.08 -24.38 2.18
C GLY A 396 15.00 -23.73 3.03
N TRP A 397 13.81 -24.34 3.02
CA TRP A 397 12.65 -23.86 3.76
C TRP A 397 12.84 -23.69 5.27
N PRO A 398 13.57 -24.59 5.98
CA PRO A 398 13.85 -24.38 7.40
C PRO A 398 14.59 -23.07 7.71
N MET A 399 15.53 -22.66 6.86
CA MET A 399 16.26 -21.41 7.06
C MET A 399 15.37 -20.18 6.78
N VAL A 400 14.46 -20.27 5.80
CA VAL A 400 13.46 -19.21 5.53
C VAL A 400 12.54 -19.05 6.74
N THR A 401 12.03 -20.15 7.31
CA THR A 401 11.15 -20.08 8.49
C THR A 401 11.88 -19.55 9.72
N ALA A 402 13.15 -19.94 9.92
CA ALA A 402 13.99 -19.41 11.00
C ALA A 402 14.21 -17.88 10.84
N LEU A 403 14.48 -17.41 9.62
CA LEU A 403 14.63 -15.98 9.35
C LEU A 403 13.36 -15.20 9.65
N GLY A 404 12.21 -15.68 9.19
CA GLY A 404 10.93 -15.02 9.46
C GLY A 404 10.56 -15.02 10.94
N ALA A 405 10.82 -16.12 11.66
CA ALA A 405 10.67 -16.20 13.10
C ALA A 405 11.61 -15.23 13.82
N ALA A 406 12.85 -15.08 13.35
CA ALA A 406 13.83 -14.15 13.91
C ALA A 406 13.38 -12.67 13.76
N PHE A 407 12.88 -12.25 12.58
CA PHE A 407 12.29 -10.93 12.41
C PHE A 407 11.09 -10.71 13.34
N SER A 408 10.22 -11.70 13.47
CA SER A 408 9.03 -11.64 14.34
C SER A 408 9.41 -11.53 15.81
N LEU A 409 10.39 -12.32 16.25
CA LEU A 409 10.92 -12.28 17.62
C LEU A 409 11.62 -10.96 17.91
N ALA A 410 12.41 -10.45 16.97
CA ALA A 410 13.07 -9.14 17.10
C ALA A 410 12.03 -8.00 17.26
N ALA A 411 10.91 -8.06 16.53
CA ALA A 411 9.81 -7.12 16.68
C ALA A 411 9.16 -7.22 18.07
N LEU A 412 8.92 -8.43 18.57
CA LEU A 412 8.35 -8.67 19.90
C LEU A 412 9.30 -8.17 21.01
N LEU A 413 10.59 -8.45 20.90
CA LEU A 413 11.60 -7.99 21.85
C LEU A 413 11.75 -6.46 21.85
N LEU A 414 11.76 -5.84 20.68
CA LEU A 414 11.78 -4.38 20.57
C LEU A 414 10.55 -3.78 21.26
N TRP A 415 9.36 -4.30 20.98
CA TRP A 415 8.15 -3.84 21.66
C TRP A 415 8.23 -4.05 23.17
N ALA A 416 8.66 -5.20 23.67
CA ALA A 416 8.80 -5.49 25.08
C ALA A 416 9.82 -4.58 25.78
N ALA A 417 10.92 -4.23 25.11
CA ALA A 417 11.90 -3.26 25.63
C ALA A 417 11.27 -1.87 25.80
N THR A 418 10.41 -1.46 24.87
CA THR A 418 9.75 -0.13 24.96
C THR A 418 8.70 -0.06 26.07
N LEU A 419 8.23 -1.19 26.59
CA LEU A 419 7.32 -1.21 27.74
C LEU A 419 7.95 -0.68 29.02
N ARG A 420 9.27 -0.80 29.13
CA ARG A 420 10.04 -0.38 30.30
C ARG A 420 10.43 1.09 30.25
N THR A 421 10.41 1.72 29.07
CA THR A 421 10.94 3.08 28.85
C THR A 421 9.87 4.13 28.59
N ALA A 422 8.65 3.74 28.24
CA ALA A 422 7.58 4.69 27.96
C ALA A 422 6.74 4.96 29.23
N PRO A 423 6.47 6.25 29.59
CA PRO A 423 5.47 6.57 30.58
C PRO A 423 4.11 5.99 30.15
N PRO A 424 3.23 5.63 31.08
CA PRO A 424 1.91 5.13 30.76
C PRO A 424 1.15 6.22 30.00
N VAL A 425 0.86 5.96 28.74
CA VAL A 425 -0.10 6.77 27.98
C VAL A 425 -1.47 6.38 28.53
N GLY A 426 -2.02 7.25 29.38
CA GLY A 426 -3.38 7.15 29.92
C GLY A 426 -4.43 7.34 28.81
#